data_93ad584a4cc7514d02b1aa7684b92677
#
_entry.id   93ad584a4cc7514d02b1aa7684b92677
#
_cell.length_a   1.000
_cell.length_b   1.000
_cell.length_c   1.000
_cell.angle_alpha   90.00
_cell.angle_beta   90.00
_cell.angle_gamma   90.00
#
_symmetry.space_group_name_H-M   'P 1'
#
loop_
_entity.id
_entity.type
_entity.pdbx_description
1 polymer ?
#
loop_
_entity_poly.entity_id
_entity_poly.type
_entity_poly.pdbx_seq_one_letter_code
_entity_poly.pdbx_strand_id
1 'polypeptide(L)'
;MRPDIYQTMAKVEDGHWWFRGRRAIIESVLKNLTLPANAAILDAGSGTGGNLAMLSRFGSVYAMELDADARTLANQRGIVAVEEGELPGRIPFGDRRFDLVVLFDVLEHIEQDYSTLQAINARLAPGGKLLLTVPAFEAVWSMHDTMHHHKRRYGLYPLIRQLERSGYKVTFASYINFWLFPIIAIVRVSDRLSGGRLLGNKPDRNTELSIPPSPINTLLEKTFASESWIIRRMRLPIGVSIILVAQNAQ
;
A
#
# COMPACT_ATOMS: atom_id res chain seq x y z
N MET A 1 14.92 -1.27 -1.52
CA MET A 1 14.85 0.21 -1.80
C MET A 1 16.17 0.84 -1.34
N ARG A 2 16.58 2.02 -1.86
CA ARG A 2 17.79 2.69 -1.38
C ARG A 2 17.57 3.23 0.04
N PRO A 3 18.58 3.19 0.95
CA PRO A 3 18.42 3.64 2.36
C PRO A 3 17.98 5.10 2.51
N ASP A 4 18.44 5.99 1.62
CA ASP A 4 18.09 7.41 1.62
C ASP A 4 16.59 7.67 1.33
N ILE A 5 15.95 6.77 0.59
CA ILE A 5 14.49 6.86 0.32
C ILE A 5 13.69 6.58 1.59
N TYR A 6 14.06 5.57 2.38
CA TYR A 6 13.38 5.30 3.66
C TYR A 6 13.51 6.45 4.65
N GLN A 7 14.71 7.04 4.76
CA GLN A 7 14.92 8.20 5.63
C GLN A 7 14.07 9.40 5.19
N THR A 8 13.98 9.64 3.87
CA THR A 8 13.13 10.70 3.33
C THR A 8 11.66 10.41 3.58
N MET A 9 11.22 9.17 3.33
CA MET A 9 9.84 8.73 3.54
C MET A 9 9.43 8.90 5.00
N ALA A 10 10.23 8.46 5.96
CA ALA A 10 9.95 8.60 7.39
C ALA A 10 9.77 10.06 7.83
N LYS A 11 10.48 11.01 7.19
CA LYS A 11 10.37 12.44 7.49
C LYS A 11 9.10 13.08 6.94
N VAL A 12 8.58 12.57 5.82
CA VAL A 12 7.50 13.26 5.09
C VAL A 12 6.16 12.55 5.18
N GLU A 13 6.11 11.25 5.47
CA GLU A 13 4.88 10.44 5.36
C GLU A 13 3.76 10.88 6.32
N ASP A 14 4.10 11.55 7.41
CA ASP A 14 3.09 12.07 8.33
C ASP A 14 2.49 13.41 7.87
N GLY A 15 3.19 14.15 7.00
CA GLY A 15 2.78 15.46 6.50
C GLY A 15 2.38 15.52 5.04
N HIS A 16 2.85 14.62 4.22
CA HIS A 16 2.67 14.65 2.77
C HIS A 16 1.25 14.23 2.37
N TRP A 17 0.62 14.97 1.48
CA TRP A 17 -0.76 14.82 1.01
C TRP A 17 -1.12 13.39 0.57
N TRP A 18 -0.20 12.73 -0.13
CA TRP A 18 -0.46 11.39 -0.68
C TRP A 18 -0.61 10.34 0.42
N PHE A 19 0.32 10.32 1.39
CA PHE A 19 0.25 9.37 2.50
C PHE A 19 -0.97 9.61 3.38
N ARG A 20 -1.29 10.88 3.65
CA ARG A 20 -2.44 11.27 4.49
C ARG A 20 -3.76 10.93 3.80
N GLY A 21 -3.92 11.30 2.52
CA GLY A 21 -5.09 10.97 1.72
C GLY A 21 -5.30 9.45 1.58
N ARG A 22 -4.21 8.72 1.31
CA ARG A 22 -4.24 7.25 1.24
C ARG A 22 -4.66 6.62 2.57
N ARG A 23 -4.11 7.06 3.70
CA ARG A 23 -4.54 6.58 5.02
C ARG A 23 -6.02 6.85 5.28
N ALA A 24 -6.55 8.01 4.91
CA ALA A 24 -7.97 8.31 5.05
C ALA A 24 -8.86 7.34 4.26
N ILE A 25 -8.44 6.95 3.05
CA ILE A 25 -9.15 5.96 2.23
C ILE A 25 -9.06 4.57 2.85
N ILE A 26 -7.85 4.13 3.24
CA ILE A 26 -7.64 2.83 3.90
C ILE A 26 -8.46 2.73 5.18
N GLU A 27 -8.43 3.76 6.02
CA GLU A 27 -9.23 3.83 7.25
C GLU A 27 -10.73 3.73 6.96
N SER A 28 -11.19 4.37 5.90
CA SER A 28 -12.60 4.28 5.45
C SER A 28 -12.99 2.85 5.06
N VAL A 29 -12.09 2.11 4.41
CA VAL A 29 -12.31 0.69 4.09
C VAL A 29 -12.28 -0.16 5.36
N LEU A 30 -11.30 0.04 6.25
CA LEU A 30 -11.18 -0.68 7.53
C LEU A 30 -12.44 -0.52 8.39
N LYS A 31 -13.02 0.68 8.47
CA LYS A 31 -14.28 0.95 9.21
C LYS A 31 -15.49 0.17 8.69
N ASN A 32 -15.44 -0.30 7.45
CA ASN A 32 -16.50 -1.11 6.85
C ASN A 32 -16.22 -2.62 6.94
N LEU A 33 -15.05 -3.02 7.47
CA LEU A 33 -14.76 -4.42 7.73
C LEU A 33 -15.36 -4.85 9.06
N THR A 34 -16.04 -5.97 9.05
CA THR A 34 -16.41 -6.64 10.30
C THR A 34 -15.19 -7.40 10.81
N LEU A 35 -14.54 -6.86 11.83
CA LEU A 35 -13.42 -7.47 12.53
C LEU A 35 -13.83 -7.78 13.97
N PRO A 36 -13.24 -8.83 14.61
CA PRO A 36 -13.39 -9.06 16.05
C PRO A 36 -12.94 -7.84 16.87
N ALA A 37 -13.47 -7.68 18.08
CA ALA A 37 -13.14 -6.55 18.97
C ALA A 37 -11.61 -6.46 19.28
N ASN A 38 -10.92 -7.59 19.34
CA ASN A 38 -9.49 -7.69 19.58
C ASN A 38 -8.79 -8.34 18.38
N ALA A 39 -9.13 -7.90 17.17
CA ALA A 39 -8.59 -8.45 15.94
C ALA A 39 -7.05 -8.48 15.95
N ALA A 40 -6.46 -9.62 15.62
CA ALA A 40 -5.03 -9.72 15.35
C ALA A 40 -4.76 -9.24 13.92
N ILE A 41 -3.99 -8.15 13.77
CA ILE A 41 -3.71 -7.50 12.49
C ILE A 41 -2.22 -7.64 12.19
N LEU A 42 -1.88 -8.21 11.03
CA LEU A 42 -0.51 -8.25 10.54
C LEU A 42 -0.30 -7.15 9.47
N ASP A 43 0.64 -6.23 9.72
CA ASP A 43 1.19 -5.33 8.71
C ASP A 43 2.42 -6.00 8.08
N ALA A 44 2.26 -6.60 6.92
CA ALA A 44 3.30 -7.38 6.27
C ALA A 44 4.02 -6.53 5.22
N GLY A 45 5.15 -5.97 5.61
CA GLY A 45 5.90 -4.95 4.88
C GLY A 45 5.54 -3.55 5.37
N SER A 46 5.77 -3.31 6.67
CA SER A 46 5.36 -2.07 7.33
C SER A 46 6.16 -0.83 6.91
N GLY A 47 7.25 -1.03 6.15
CA GLY A 47 8.15 0.05 5.74
C GLY A 47 8.66 0.83 6.95
N THR A 48 8.52 2.15 6.92
CA THR A 48 8.91 3.06 8.01
C THR A 48 7.85 3.22 9.10
N GLY A 49 6.79 2.40 9.08
CA GLY A 49 5.78 2.32 10.14
C GLY A 49 4.67 3.38 10.08
N GLY A 50 4.54 4.10 8.98
CA GLY A 50 3.58 5.20 8.86
C GLY A 50 2.10 4.82 8.96
N ASN A 51 1.75 3.53 8.84
CA ASN A 51 0.38 3.05 8.98
C ASN A 51 0.10 2.43 10.36
N LEU A 52 1.11 2.14 11.18
CA LEU A 52 0.97 1.39 12.43
C LEU A 52 0.00 2.06 13.42
N ALA A 53 0.11 3.38 13.61
CA ALA A 53 -0.80 4.13 14.48
C ALA A 53 -2.26 4.10 14.02
N MET A 54 -2.49 4.09 12.71
CA MET A 54 -3.83 3.93 12.15
C MET A 54 -4.37 2.53 12.41
N LEU A 55 -3.58 1.49 12.13
CA LEU A 55 -3.97 0.09 12.31
C LEU A 55 -4.25 -0.26 13.76
N SER A 56 -3.48 0.28 14.72
CA SER A 56 -3.65 0.06 16.16
C SER A 56 -5.01 0.51 16.71
N ARG A 57 -5.76 1.32 15.97
CA ARG A 57 -7.13 1.70 16.32
C ARG A 57 -8.17 0.61 15.99
N PHE A 58 -7.77 -0.42 15.24
CA PHE A 58 -8.66 -1.48 14.78
C PHE A 58 -8.38 -2.85 15.42
N GLY A 59 -7.28 -2.99 16.14
CA GLY A 59 -6.92 -4.24 16.80
C GLY A 59 -5.48 -4.27 17.30
N SER A 60 -5.03 -5.45 17.70
CA SER A 60 -3.66 -5.73 18.12
C SER A 60 -2.78 -5.90 16.89
N VAL A 61 -1.84 -4.97 16.67
CA VAL A 61 -0.98 -4.95 15.49
C VAL A 61 0.30 -5.74 15.72
N TYR A 62 0.62 -6.56 14.76
CA TYR A 62 1.89 -7.25 14.55
C TYR A 62 2.48 -6.70 13.26
N ALA A 63 3.76 -6.40 13.23
CA ALA A 63 4.37 -5.79 12.06
C ALA A 63 5.67 -6.48 11.68
N MET A 64 5.88 -6.66 10.39
CA MET A 64 7.14 -7.18 9.87
C MET A 64 7.66 -6.36 8.70
N GLU A 65 9.00 -6.29 8.59
CA GLU A 65 9.70 -5.58 7.53
C GLU A 65 11.02 -6.30 7.22
N LEU A 66 11.34 -6.45 5.93
CA LEU A 66 12.57 -7.09 5.47
C LEU A 66 13.78 -6.16 5.63
N ASP A 67 13.62 -4.91 5.21
CA ASP A 67 14.71 -3.93 5.19
C ASP A 67 15.06 -3.45 6.61
N ALA A 68 16.32 -3.57 6.99
CA ALA A 68 16.79 -3.26 8.34
C ALA A 68 16.71 -1.77 8.67
N ASP A 69 16.94 -0.89 7.69
CA ASP A 69 16.90 0.56 7.90
C ASP A 69 15.43 1.02 8.07
N ALA A 70 14.53 0.52 7.22
CA ALA A 70 13.09 0.77 7.35
C ALA A 70 12.57 0.26 8.71
N ARG A 71 12.93 -0.96 9.09
CA ARG A 71 12.55 -1.57 10.37
C ARG A 71 13.05 -0.76 11.57
N THR A 72 14.29 -0.24 11.49
CA THR A 72 14.86 0.63 12.54
C THR A 72 14.03 1.90 12.67
N LEU A 73 13.70 2.57 11.57
CA LEU A 73 12.86 3.78 11.56
C LEU A 73 11.45 3.51 12.09
N ALA A 74 10.86 2.37 11.71
CA ALA A 74 9.54 1.97 12.21
C ALA A 74 9.56 1.73 13.73
N ASN A 75 10.59 1.04 14.25
CA ASN A 75 10.75 0.80 15.69
C ASN A 75 10.97 2.09 16.49
N GLN A 76 11.64 3.10 15.91
CA GLN A 76 11.81 4.42 16.56
C GLN A 76 10.47 5.15 16.78
N ARG A 77 9.40 4.78 16.08
CA ARG A 77 8.06 5.34 16.33
C ARG A 77 7.44 4.87 17.64
N GLY A 78 7.93 3.76 18.22
CA GLY A 78 7.49 3.26 19.52
C GLY A 78 6.02 2.81 19.58
N ILE A 79 5.39 2.48 18.42
CA ILE A 79 3.98 2.10 18.35
C ILE A 79 3.83 0.60 18.60
N VAL A 80 4.51 -0.22 17.82
CA VAL A 80 4.60 -1.68 17.97
C VAL A 80 6.01 -2.12 17.57
N ALA A 81 6.47 -3.26 18.10
CA ALA A 81 7.73 -3.85 17.67
C ALA A 81 7.56 -4.40 16.24
N VAL A 82 8.48 -4.00 15.35
CA VAL A 82 8.53 -4.50 13.98
C VAL A 82 9.60 -5.57 13.88
N GLU A 83 9.17 -6.79 13.58
CA GLU A 83 10.06 -7.94 13.47
C GLU A 83 10.63 -8.09 12.06
N GLU A 84 11.74 -8.82 11.95
CA GLU A 84 12.29 -9.15 10.65
C GLU A 84 11.46 -10.23 9.98
N GLY A 85 10.98 -9.97 8.76
CA GLY A 85 10.21 -10.93 7.98
C GLY A 85 10.39 -10.75 6.49
N GLU A 86 10.18 -11.83 5.73
CA GLU A 86 10.31 -11.86 4.28
C GLU A 86 9.19 -12.68 3.66
N LEU A 87 8.53 -12.11 2.67
CA LEU A 87 7.49 -12.78 1.91
C LEU A 87 8.06 -13.43 0.63
N PRO A 88 7.65 -14.66 0.28
CA PRO A 88 6.69 -15.52 1.00
C PRO A 88 7.32 -16.35 2.13
N GLY A 89 8.64 -16.36 2.27
CA GLY A 89 9.40 -17.41 2.96
C GLY A 89 9.36 -17.36 4.49
N ARG A 90 9.37 -16.17 5.11
CA ARG A 90 9.52 -16.03 6.55
C ARG A 90 8.56 -14.99 7.12
N ILE A 91 7.42 -15.48 7.61
CA ILE A 91 6.47 -14.68 8.37
C ILE A 91 6.72 -14.98 9.84
N PRO A 92 7.23 -14.01 10.65
CA PRO A 92 7.47 -14.21 12.07
C PRO A 92 6.15 -14.47 12.83
N PHE A 93 6.17 -14.51 14.15
CA PHE A 93 5.03 -14.72 15.03
C PHE A 93 4.54 -16.18 15.17
N GLY A 94 5.42 -17.16 14.94
CA GLY A 94 5.13 -18.60 15.10
C GLY A 94 3.92 -19.03 14.27
N ASP A 95 3.02 -19.82 14.83
CA ASP A 95 1.80 -20.35 14.16
C ASP A 95 0.59 -19.42 14.30
N ARG A 96 0.79 -18.16 14.70
CA ARG A 96 -0.30 -17.20 14.87
C ARG A 96 -1.05 -17.01 13.56
N ARG A 97 -2.37 -17.01 13.67
CA ARG A 97 -3.29 -16.64 12.60
C ARG A 97 -3.83 -15.25 12.84
N PHE A 98 -4.14 -14.54 11.77
CA PHE A 98 -4.55 -13.14 11.80
C PHE A 98 -5.97 -12.97 11.27
N ASP A 99 -6.75 -12.11 11.92
CA ASP A 99 -8.07 -11.72 11.46
C ASP A 99 -7.99 -10.76 10.25
N LEU A 100 -6.88 -10.01 10.17
CA LEU A 100 -6.58 -9.14 9.06
C LEU A 100 -5.08 -9.18 8.77
N VAL A 101 -4.72 -9.37 7.51
CA VAL A 101 -3.38 -9.09 7.00
C VAL A 101 -3.47 -7.91 6.04
N VAL A 102 -2.55 -6.95 6.15
CA VAL A 102 -2.47 -5.83 5.23
C VAL A 102 -1.16 -5.86 4.44
N LEU A 103 -1.24 -5.52 3.15
CA LEU A 103 -0.12 -5.36 2.22
C LEU A 103 -0.29 -3.99 1.53
N PHE A 104 0.38 -2.96 2.02
CA PHE A 104 0.24 -1.62 1.48
C PHE A 104 1.42 -1.23 0.60
N ASP A 105 1.27 -1.40 -0.72
CA ASP A 105 2.30 -1.22 -1.75
C ASP A 105 3.54 -2.09 -1.45
N VAL A 106 3.30 -3.39 -1.30
CA VAL A 106 4.31 -4.42 -1.00
C VAL A 106 4.39 -5.45 -2.12
N LEU A 107 3.24 -5.91 -2.62
CA LEU A 107 3.16 -7.05 -3.53
C LEU A 107 3.90 -6.80 -4.86
N GLU A 108 3.95 -5.56 -5.33
CA GLU A 108 4.68 -5.14 -6.54
C GLU A 108 6.19 -5.27 -6.43
N HIS A 109 6.73 -5.36 -5.22
CA HIS A 109 8.16 -5.55 -4.97
C HIS A 109 8.58 -7.02 -4.98
N ILE A 110 7.64 -7.95 -4.87
CA ILE A 110 7.90 -9.37 -4.69
C ILE A 110 7.80 -10.10 -6.03
N GLU A 111 8.85 -10.86 -6.39
CA GLU A 111 8.85 -11.64 -7.63
C GLU A 111 7.79 -12.75 -7.59
N GLN A 112 7.72 -13.47 -6.46
CA GLN A 112 6.78 -14.59 -6.25
C GLN A 112 5.46 -14.10 -5.64
N ASP A 113 4.75 -13.19 -6.30
CA ASP A 113 3.50 -12.61 -5.81
C ASP A 113 2.40 -13.66 -5.56
N TYR A 114 2.28 -14.65 -6.44
CA TYR A 114 1.31 -15.74 -6.27
C TYR A 114 1.60 -16.58 -5.00
N SER A 115 2.84 -17.02 -4.81
CA SER A 115 3.26 -17.76 -3.60
C SER A 115 3.11 -16.90 -2.34
N THR A 116 3.33 -15.60 -2.44
CA THR A 116 3.10 -14.64 -1.36
C THR A 116 1.63 -14.61 -0.93
N LEU A 117 0.71 -14.52 -1.89
CA LEU A 117 -0.72 -14.55 -1.59
C LEU A 117 -1.14 -15.87 -0.93
N GLN A 118 -0.57 -17.01 -1.37
CA GLN A 118 -0.82 -18.31 -0.73
C GLN A 118 -0.26 -18.37 0.70
N ALA A 119 0.97 -17.88 0.92
CA ALA A 119 1.59 -17.84 2.25
C ALA A 119 0.79 -16.96 3.22
N ILE A 120 0.32 -15.81 2.78
CA ILE A 120 -0.56 -14.93 3.57
C ILE A 120 -1.91 -15.61 3.85
N ASN A 121 -2.50 -16.30 2.85
CA ASN A 121 -3.76 -17.01 3.05
C ASN A 121 -3.66 -18.07 4.15
N ALA A 122 -2.56 -18.82 4.18
CA ALA A 122 -2.29 -19.82 5.21
C ALA A 122 -2.14 -19.23 6.63
N ARG A 123 -1.87 -17.93 6.73
CA ARG A 123 -1.74 -17.18 8.01
C ARG A 123 -3.02 -16.47 8.42
N LEU A 124 -4.07 -16.51 7.61
CA LEU A 124 -5.37 -15.96 8.00
C LEU A 124 -6.11 -16.92 8.93
N ALA A 125 -6.81 -16.35 9.89
CA ALA A 125 -7.80 -17.07 10.68
C ALA A 125 -8.99 -17.47 9.78
N PRO A 126 -9.82 -18.46 10.20
CA PRO A 126 -11.07 -18.74 9.49
C PRO A 126 -11.92 -17.47 9.34
N GLY A 127 -12.29 -17.14 8.09
CA GLY A 127 -12.97 -15.87 7.78
C GLY A 127 -12.10 -14.62 7.83
N GLY A 128 -10.79 -14.77 8.09
CA GLY A 128 -9.82 -13.67 8.08
C GLY A 128 -9.72 -12.99 6.73
N LYS A 129 -9.25 -11.76 6.72
CA LYS A 129 -9.25 -10.88 5.54
C LYS A 129 -7.85 -10.43 5.16
N LEU A 130 -7.66 -10.24 3.87
CA LEU A 130 -6.52 -9.53 3.29
C LEU A 130 -7.02 -8.18 2.78
N LEU A 131 -6.37 -7.10 3.19
CA LEU A 131 -6.53 -5.77 2.60
C LEU A 131 -5.21 -5.37 1.94
N LEU A 132 -5.24 -5.10 0.65
CA LEU A 132 -4.03 -4.68 -0.06
C LEU A 132 -4.23 -3.42 -0.89
N THR A 133 -3.13 -2.69 -1.09
CA THR A 133 -3.00 -1.68 -2.13
C THR A 133 -1.83 -2.02 -3.04
N VAL A 134 -1.99 -1.75 -4.33
CA VAL A 134 -0.94 -1.92 -5.35
C VAL A 134 -1.06 -0.83 -6.42
N PRO A 135 0.03 -0.47 -7.11
CA PRO A 135 -0.01 0.45 -8.23
C PRO A 135 -0.79 -0.16 -9.41
N ALA A 136 -1.62 0.67 -10.05
CA ALA A 136 -2.44 0.27 -11.19
C ALA A 136 -1.76 0.60 -12.52
N PHE A 137 -2.12 -0.16 -13.56
CA PHE A 137 -1.81 0.06 -14.96
C PHE A 137 -0.32 0.11 -15.31
N GLU A 138 0.16 -0.93 -15.97
CA GLU A 138 1.51 -0.97 -16.54
C GLU A 138 1.79 0.20 -17.51
N ALA A 139 0.77 0.68 -18.19
CA ALA A 139 0.88 1.79 -19.15
C ALA A 139 1.36 3.11 -18.51
N VAL A 140 1.16 3.29 -17.20
CA VAL A 140 1.63 4.47 -16.46
C VAL A 140 2.91 4.21 -15.66
N TRP A 141 3.68 3.18 -16.04
CA TRP A 141 5.02 2.94 -15.51
C TRP A 141 5.90 4.17 -15.68
N SER A 142 6.65 4.54 -14.66
CA SER A 142 7.49 5.74 -14.67
C SER A 142 8.84 5.48 -13.96
N MET A 143 9.71 6.48 -13.96
CA MET A 143 10.97 6.45 -13.22
C MET A 143 10.74 6.19 -11.71
N HIS A 144 9.63 6.65 -11.16
CA HIS A 144 9.22 6.37 -9.78
C HIS A 144 9.21 4.85 -9.50
N ASP A 145 8.58 4.06 -10.37
CA ASP A 145 8.52 2.60 -10.21
C ASP A 145 9.92 1.97 -10.22
N THR A 146 10.77 2.45 -11.11
CA THR A 146 12.16 1.98 -11.23
C THR A 146 12.98 2.32 -9.98
N MET A 147 12.85 3.53 -9.45
CA MET A 147 13.55 3.98 -8.23
C MET A 147 13.10 3.22 -6.98
N HIS A 148 11.82 2.87 -6.92
CA HIS A 148 11.24 2.05 -5.85
C HIS A 148 11.44 0.55 -6.05
N HIS A 149 12.13 0.12 -7.13
CA HIS A 149 12.37 -1.28 -7.48
C HIS A 149 11.08 -2.10 -7.63
N HIS A 150 10.01 -1.49 -8.15
CA HIS A 150 8.82 -2.23 -8.51
C HIS A 150 9.16 -3.29 -9.56
N LYS A 151 8.52 -4.45 -9.49
CA LYS A 151 8.61 -5.52 -10.48
C LYS A 151 7.48 -5.42 -11.51
N ARG A 152 6.33 -4.87 -11.07
CA ARG A 152 5.09 -4.80 -11.88
C ARG A 152 4.11 -3.79 -11.35
N ARG A 153 3.14 -3.48 -12.20
CA ARG A 153 1.88 -2.82 -11.84
C ARG A 153 0.73 -3.76 -12.18
N TYR A 154 -0.41 -3.57 -11.56
CA TYR A 154 -1.52 -4.52 -11.64
C TYR A 154 -2.70 -3.98 -12.44
N GLY A 155 -3.38 -4.88 -13.16
CA GLY A 155 -4.74 -4.67 -13.64
C GLY A 155 -5.73 -5.21 -12.61
N LEU A 156 -6.88 -4.56 -12.44
CA LEU A 156 -7.87 -4.95 -11.44
C LEU A 156 -8.37 -6.39 -11.62
N TYR A 157 -8.82 -6.74 -12.82
CA TYR A 157 -9.33 -8.07 -13.09
C TYR A 157 -8.27 -9.19 -13.06
N PRO A 158 -7.06 -9.01 -13.60
CA PRO A 158 -5.97 -9.96 -13.40
C PRO A 158 -5.64 -10.21 -11.93
N LEU A 159 -5.59 -9.15 -11.11
CA LEU A 159 -5.33 -9.26 -9.67
C LEU A 159 -6.45 -10.03 -8.94
N ILE A 160 -7.72 -9.76 -9.26
CA ILE A 160 -8.86 -10.50 -8.70
C ILE A 160 -8.72 -11.99 -9.01
N ARG A 161 -8.47 -12.35 -10.27
CA ARG A 161 -8.29 -13.77 -10.68
C ARG A 161 -7.10 -14.44 -9.99
N GLN A 162 -6.02 -13.69 -9.76
CA GLN A 162 -4.85 -14.20 -9.04
C GLN A 162 -5.19 -14.50 -7.58
N LEU A 163 -5.91 -13.60 -6.90
CA LEU A 163 -6.39 -13.83 -5.54
C LEU A 163 -7.35 -15.03 -5.44
N GLU A 164 -8.30 -15.15 -6.35
CA GLU A 164 -9.24 -16.27 -6.38
C GLU A 164 -8.51 -17.62 -6.55
N ARG A 165 -7.52 -17.67 -7.44
CA ARG A 165 -6.65 -18.84 -7.60
C ARG A 165 -5.78 -19.13 -6.37
N SER A 166 -5.50 -18.12 -5.56
CA SER A 166 -4.74 -18.24 -4.29
C SER A 166 -5.64 -18.60 -3.10
N GLY A 167 -6.92 -18.96 -3.32
CA GLY A 167 -7.85 -19.39 -2.28
C GLY A 167 -8.58 -18.28 -1.56
N TYR A 168 -8.71 -17.10 -2.19
CA TYR A 168 -9.47 -15.98 -1.64
C TYR A 168 -10.81 -15.79 -2.35
N LYS A 169 -11.77 -15.24 -1.63
CA LYS A 169 -12.99 -14.64 -2.17
C LYS A 169 -12.85 -13.12 -2.10
N VAL A 170 -12.79 -12.44 -3.24
CA VAL A 170 -12.72 -10.98 -3.28
C VAL A 170 -14.07 -10.40 -2.91
N THR A 171 -14.11 -9.58 -1.86
CA THR A 171 -15.34 -8.97 -1.33
C THR A 171 -15.46 -7.48 -1.69
N PHE A 172 -14.32 -6.84 -1.94
CA PHE A 172 -14.25 -5.44 -2.32
C PHE A 172 -13.06 -5.21 -3.24
N ALA A 173 -13.25 -4.44 -4.30
CA ALA A 173 -12.16 -4.00 -5.18
C ALA A 173 -12.53 -2.66 -5.81
N SER A 174 -11.60 -1.71 -5.82
CA SER A 174 -11.79 -0.38 -6.40
C SER A 174 -10.45 0.20 -6.82
N TYR A 175 -10.48 1.10 -7.79
CA TYR A 175 -9.37 2.02 -7.97
C TYR A 175 -9.43 3.13 -6.93
N ILE A 176 -8.29 3.77 -6.68
CA ILE A 176 -8.12 4.96 -5.83
C ILE A 176 -7.17 5.94 -6.50
N ASN A 177 -7.18 7.18 -6.01
CA ASN A 177 -6.52 8.32 -6.63
C ASN A 177 -7.11 8.61 -8.03
N PHE A 178 -8.43 8.64 -8.08
CA PHE A 178 -9.25 8.84 -9.26
C PHE A 178 -9.18 10.29 -9.75
N TRP A 179 -9.37 11.25 -8.82
CA TRP A 179 -9.44 12.66 -9.18
C TRP A 179 -8.13 13.19 -9.80
N LEU A 180 -7.01 12.72 -9.29
CA LEU A 180 -5.70 13.14 -9.76
C LEU A 180 -5.18 12.25 -10.91
N PHE A 181 -5.83 11.13 -11.18
CA PHE A 181 -5.42 10.17 -12.21
C PHE A 181 -5.22 10.81 -13.59
N PRO A 182 -6.13 11.65 -14.15
CA PRO A 182 -5.93 12.21 -15.48
C PRO A 182 -4.64 13.03 -15.57
N ILE A 183 -4.37 13.86 -14.56
CA ILE A 183 -3.18 14.71 -14.52
C ILE A 183 -1.92 13.83 -14.38
N ILE A 184 -1.93 12.88 -13.45
CA ILE A 184 -0.80 11.98 -13.21
C ILE A 184 -0.53 11.12 -14.46
N ALA A 185 -1.57 10.59 -15.10
CA ALA A 185 -1.42 9.78 -16.29
C ALA A 185 -0.82 10.59 -17.46
N ILE A 186 -1.32 11.81 -17.71
CA ILE A 186 -0.76 12.70 -18.74
C ILE A 186 0.71 12.96 -18.47
N VAL A 187 1.07 13.35 -17.25
CA VAL A 187 2.46 13.65 -16.87
C VAL A 187 3.35 12.43 -17.06
N ARG A 188 2.95 11.25 -16.58
CA ARG A 188 3.75 10.02 -16.69
C ARG A 188 3.89 9.52 -18.13
N VAL A 189 2.80 9.53 -18.90
CA VAL A 189 2.84 9.12 -20.32
C VAL A 189 3.69 10.10 -21.14
N SER A 190 3.53 11.40 -20.92
CA SER A 190 4.35 12.42 -21.60
C SER A 190 5.83 12.31 -21.25
N ASP A 191 6.16 12.03 -19.99
CA ASP A 191 7.54 11.80 -19.56
C ASP A 191 8.13 10.55 -20.23
N ARG A 192 7.36 9.46 -20.29
CA ARG A 192 7.76 8.23 -20.99
C ARG A 192 8.00 8.47 -22.48
N LEU A 193 7.11 9.20 -23.17
CA LEU A 193 7.23 9.50 -24.59
C LEU A 193 8.41 10.43 -24.89
N SER A 194 8.75 11.32 -23.97
CA SER A 194 9.91 12.23 -24.09
C SER A 194 11.24 11.58 -23.69
N GLY A 195 11.24 10.29 -23.34
CA GLY A 195 12.43 9.59 -22.84
C GLY A 195 12.92 10.11 -21.49
N GLY A 196 12.00 10.54 -20.61
CA GLY A 196 12.32 11.04 -19.27
C GLY A 196 12.75 12.51 -19.23
N ARG A 197 12.60 13.26 -20.33
CA ARG A 197 13.07 14.65 -20.43
C ARG A 197 12.15 15.66 -19.75
N LEU A 198 10.85 15.40 -19.68
CA LEU A 198 9.87 16.35 -19.15
C LEU A 198 9.95 16.49 -17.63
N LEU A 199 10.09 15.39 -16.90
CA LEU A 199 10.31 15.41 -15.45
C LEU A 199 11.79 15.56 -15.11
N GLY A 200 12.66 15.56 -16.11
CA GLY A 200 14.11 15.76 -16.04
C GLY A 200 14.86 14.56 -15.51
N ASN A 201 15.85 14.13 -16.28
CA ASN A 201 16.82 13.08 -15.96
C ASN A 201 17.77 13.47 -14.80
N LYS A 202 17.26 14.04 -13.72
CA LYS A 202 18.07 14.33 -12.54
C LYS A 202 17.98 13.12 -11.62
N PRO A 203 19.06 12.33 -11.49
CA PRO A 203 19.09 11.17 -10.58
C PRO A 203 18.93 11.55 -9.10
N ASP A 204 18.83 12.82 -8.81
CA ASP A 204 18.84 13.40 -7.45
C ASP A 204 17.48 13.95 -7.01
N ARG A 205 16.38 13.53 -7.64
CA ARG A 205 15.05 13.98 -7.25
C ARG A 205 14.45 13.15 -6.12
N ASN A 206 14.84 13.43 -4.90
CA ASN A 206 13.99 13.34 -3.71
C ASN A 206 12.73 14.26 -3.80
N THR A 207 12.48 14.87 -4.96
CA THR A 207 11.42 15.87 -5.15
C THR A 207 10.03 15.28 -5.19
N GLU A 208 9.85 14.00 -5.54
CA GLU A 208 8.54 13.35 -5.48
C GLU A 208 8.05 13.12 -4.04
N LEU A 209 8.98 13.04 -3.09
CA LEU A 209 8.69 12.91 -1.65
C LEU A 209 8.78 14.26 -0.92
N SER A 210 8.99 15.39 -1.60
CA SER A 210 8.97 16.69 -0.96
C SER A 210 7.53 17.12 -0.65
N ILE A 211 7.31 17.64 0.56
CA ILE A 211 5.99 18.18 0.94
C ILE A 211 5.78 19.48 0.16
N PRO A 212 4.72 19.57 -0.68
CA PRO A 212 4.40 20.82 -1.36
C PRO A 212 4.10 21.96 -0.38
N PRO A 213 4.13 23.23 -0.81
CA PRO A 213 3.69 24.36 0.03
C PRO A 213 2.30 24.08 0.63
N SER A 214 2.10 24.51 1.88
CA SER A 214 0.94 24.14 2.71
C SER A 214 -0.42 24.25 2.00
N PRO A 215 -0.75 25.32 1.25
CA PRO A 215 -2.05 25.40 0.56
C PRO A 215 -2.24 24.30 -0.49
N ILE A 216 -1.19 24.01 -1.24
CA ILE A 216 -1.22 22.97 -2.31
C ILE A 216 -1.29 21.59 -1.67
N ASN A 217 -0.46 21.31 -0.67
CA ASN A 217 -0.46 20.03 0.04
C ASN A 217 -1.84 19.74 0.65
N THR A 218 -2.47 20.74 1.28
CA THR A 218 -3.80 20.61 1.88
C THR A 218 -4.88 20.39 0.81
N LEU A 219 -4.81 21.09 -0.31
CA LEU A 219 -5.75 20.91 -1.41
C LEU A 219 -5.67 19.50 -1.99
N LEU A 220 -4.46 19.03 -2.30
CA LEU A 220 -4.22 17.70 -2.83
C LEU A 220 -4.65 16.61 -1.84
N GLU A 221 -4.36 16.79 -0.54
CA GLU A 221 -4.80 15.89 0.52
C GLU A 221 -6.33 15.80 0.56
N LYS A 222 -7.02 16.93 0.65
CA LYS A 222 -8.49 16.97 0.73
C LYS A 222 -9.13 16.37 -0.52
N THR A 223 -8.57 16.64 -1.70
CA THR A 223 -9.05 16.08 -2.97
C THR A 223 -8.91 14.56 -2.95
N PHE A 224 -7.75 14.03 -2.60
CA PHE A 224 -7.54 12.59 -2.55
C PHE A 224 -8.33 11.94 -1.41
N ALA A 225 -8.32 12.51 -0.22
CA ALA A 225 -9.08 12.00 0.93
C ALA A 225 -10.60 12.00 0.72
N SER A 226 -11.14 12.87 -0.15
CA SER A 226 -12.59 12.90 -0.47
C SER A 226 -13.10 11.59 -1.06
N GLU A 227 -12.22 10.83 -1.71
CA GLU A 227 -12.54 9.50 -2.23
C GLU A 227 -12.93 8.51 -1.12
N SER A 228 -12.50 8.74 0.11
CA SER A 228 -12.90 7.93 1.28
C SER A 228 -14.42 7.89 1.48
N TRP A 229 -15.12 8.96 1.15
CA TRP A 229 -16.59 9.02 1.20
C TRP A 229 -17.23 8.29 0.01
N ILE A 230 -16.65 8.42 -1.18
CA ILE A 230 -17.16 7.83 -2.41
C ILE A 230 -17.03 6.31 -2.37
N ILE A 231 -15.83 5.81 -2.00
CA ILE A 231 -15.46 4.38 -2.05
C ILE A 231 -16.34 3.51 -1.11
N ARG A 232 -16.95 4.14 -0.10
CA ARG A 232 -17.92 3.49 0.78
C ARG A 232 -19.25 3.15 0.09
N ARG A 233 -19.56 3.83 -1.01
CA ARG A 233 -20.85 3.75 -1.70
C ARG A 233 -20.74 3.14 -3.09
N MET A 234 -19.64 3.39 -3.76
CA MET A 234 -19.44 2.93 -5.14
C MET A 234 -17.99 2.59 -5.42
N ARG A 235 -17.75 1.86 -6.48
CA ARG A 235 -16.41 1.51 -6.96
C ARG A 235 -15.95 2.56 -7.97
N LEU A 236 -14.74 3.05 -7.80
CA LEU A 236 -14.14 3.96 -8.76
C LEU A 236 -13.62 3.17 -9.97
N PRO A 237 -13.92 3.59 -11.20
CA PRO A 237 -13.65 2.79 -12.41
C PRO A 237 -12.21 2.88 -12.89
N ILE A 238 -11.44 3.87 -12.42
CA ILE A 238 -10.05 4.14 -12.81
C ILE A 238 -9.32 4.88 -11.68
N GLY A 239 -8.00 4.79 -11.62
CA GLY A 239 -7.18 5.49 -10.64
C GLY A 239 -5.72 5.06 -10.70
N VAL A 240 -4.86 5.69 -9.92
CA VAL A 240 -3.41 5.44 -9.93
C VAL A 240 -3.06 4.12 -9.23
N SER A 241 -3.87 3.71 -8.26
CA SER A 241 -3.67 2.49 -7.47
C SER A 241 -4.98 1.70 -7.34
N ILE A 242 -4.85 0.44 -6.97
CA ILE A 242 -5.97 -0.46 -6.63
C ILE A 242 -5.97 -0.64 -5.11
N ILE A 243 -7.16 -0.64 -4.50
CA ILE A 243 -7.40 -1.12 -3.15
C ILE A 243 -8.37 -2.30 -3.21
N LEU A 244 -8.05 -3.36 -2.47
CA LEU A 244 -8.82 -4.59 -2.54
C LEU A 244 -8.92 -5.25 -1.17
N VAL A 245 -10.10 -5.80 -0.87
CA VAL A 245 -10.35 -6.68 0.27
C VAL A 245 -10.72 -8.06 -0.25
N ALA A 246 -10.04 -9.07 0.27
CA ALA A 246 -10.36 -10.45 0.01
C ALA A 246 -10.47 -11.21 1.33
N GLN A 247 -11.31 -12.22 1.38
CA GLN A 247 -11.52 -13.08 2.53
C GLN A 247 -10.97 -14.47 2.22
N ASN A 248 -10.40 -15.14 3.22
CA ASN A 248 -10.09 -16.56 3.12
C ASN A 248 -11.37 -17.31 2.74
N ALA A 249 -11.30 -18.14 1.71
CA ALA A 249 -12.45 -18.90 1.20
C ALA A 249 -12.74 -20.21 1.96
N GLN A 250 -11.90 -20.53 2.99
CA GLN A 250 -12.02 -21.73 3.82
C GLN A 250 -12.82 -21.45 5.09
#